data_da7301237f2584787358e9925fa122bc
#
_entry.id   da7301237f2584787358e9925fa122bc
#
_cell.length_a   1.000
_cell.length_b   1.000
_cell.length_c   1.000
_cell.angle_alpha   90.00
_cell.angle_beta   90.00
_cell.angle_gamma   90.00
#
_symmetry.space_group_name_H-M   'P 1'
#
loop_
_entity.id
_entity.type
_entity.pdbx_description
1 polymer ?
#
loop_
_entity_poly.entity_id
_entity_poly.type
_entity_poly.pdbx_seq_one_letter_code
_entity_poly.pdbx_strand_id
1 'polypeptide(L)'
;MSASPTAVVLVSGGMDSCVTLATAVQSHQVAVLHATYGQRTAQRERACFEALADHYAIARAYRRVLDISFLAAIGGSALTDSTLAIPESGLQPGVPITYVPFRNAHLLAAAVSWAEVLEAEVVYIGAVEADSSGYPDCRREFFDAFARAIALGTRTGSIRIETPVIELDKSQVVRRGLELSAPLQLTWSCYQDDQVACGVCESCRLRLRGFERAGVTDPILYRHQAR
;
A
#
# COMPACT_ATOMS: atom_id res chain seq x y z
N MET A 1 -3.17 10.46 -28.67
CA MET A 1 -2.13 10.48 -27.61
C MET A 1 -2.87 10.55 -26.30
N SER A 2 -2.69 9.58 -25.36
CA SER A 2 -3.29 9.69 -24.04
C SER A 2 -2.68 10.91 -23.30
N ALA A 3 -3.52 11.62 -22.54
CA ALA A 3 -3.03 12.72 -21.72
C ALA A 3 -1.95 12.22 -20.74
N SER A 4 -0.99 13.07 -20.38
CA SER A 4 0.03 12.75 -19.38
C SER A 4 -0.65 12.54 -18.01
N PRO A 5 -0.12 11.61 -17.17
CA PRO A 5 -0.65 11.43 -15.82
C PRO A 5 -0.56 12.69 -14.97
N THR A 6 -1.62 12.99 -14.25
CA THR A 6 -1.68 14.12 -13.30
C THR A 6 -1.47 13.65 -11.85
N ALA A 7 -1.39 12.36 -11.61
CA ALA A 7 -1.10 11.78 -10.30
C ALA A 7 -0.20 10.55 -10.39
N VAL A 8 0.60 10.33 -9.35
CA VAL A 8 1.36 9.09 -9.11
C VAL A 8 0.73 8.36 -7.92
N VAL A 9 0.40 7.08 -8.08
CA VAL A 9 -0.18 6.25 -7.04
C VAL A 9 0.80 5.16 -6.61
N LEU A 10 1.10 5.10 -5.32
CA LEU A 10 1.85 4.01 -4.72
C LEU A 10 0.94 2.79 -4.56
N VAL A 11 1.23 1.70 -5.29
CA VAL A 11 0.42 0.48 -5.33
C VAL A 11 1.24 -0.71 -4.85
N SER A 12 1.01 -1.12 -3.60
CA SER A 12 1.68 -2.28 -3.02
C SER A 12 1.12 -3.63 -3.49
N GLY A 13 -0.07 -3.66 -4.09
CA GLY A 13 -0.84 -4.87 -4.35
C GLY A 13 -1.78 -5.27 -3.20
N GLY A 14 -1.74 -4.55 -2.07
CA GLY A 14 -2.63 -4.73 -0.93
C GLY A 14 -3.96 -4.00 -1.07
N MET A 15 -4.92 -4.34 -0.20
CA MET A 15 -6.28 -3.81 -0.22
C MET A 15 -6.34 -2.28 -0.10
N ASP A 16 -5.57 -1.69 0.82
CA ASP A 16 -5.58 -0.25 1.07
C ASP A 16 -5.08 0.52 -0.16
N SER A 17 -4.02 0.04 -0.80
CA SER A 17 -3.49 0.63 -2.04
C SER A 17 -4.42 0.45 -3.24
N CYS A 18 -5.19 -0.65 -3.28
CA CYS A 18 -6.22 -0.88 -4.29
C CYS A 18 -7.35 0.15 -4.17
N VAL A 19 -7.87 0.39 -2.96
CA VAL A 19 -8.92 1.39 -2.72
C VAL A 19 -8.40 2.81 -2.97
N THR A 20 -7.14 3.07 -2.64
CA THR A 20 -6.46 4.34 -2.97
C THR A 20 -6.37 4.56 -4.48
N LEU A 21 -5.97 3.53 -5.23
CA LEU A 21 -5.94 3.58 -6.70
C LEU A 21 -7.34 3.81 -7.27
N ALA A 22 -8.35 3.05 -6.77
CA ALA A 22 -9.74 3.22 -7.17
C ALA A 22 -10.26 4.65 -6.91
N THR A 23 -9.81 5.29 -5.86
CA THR A 23 -10.13 6.70 -5.56
C THR A 23 -9.44 7.65 -6.54
N ALA A 24 -8.15 7.46 -6.79
CA ALA A 24 -7.36 8.34 -7.65
C ALA A 24 -7.86 8.36 -9.10
N VAL A 25 -8.25 7.22 -9.66
CA VAL A 25 -8.73 7.11 -11.05
C VAL A 25 -10.07 7.80 -11.29
N GLN A 26 -10.82 8.17 -10.23
CA GLN A 26 -12.07 8.94 -10.39
C GLN A 26 -11.83 10.36 -10.90
N SER A 27 -10.66 10.93 -10.62
CA SER A 27 -10.38 12.34 -10.88
C SER A 27 -9.07 12.62 -11.61
N HIS A 28 -8.21 11.60 -11.77
CA HIS A 28 -6.89 11.76 -12.35
C HIS A 28 -6.57 10.71 -13.41
N GLN A 29 -5.78 11.10 -14.39
CA GLN A 29 -4.96 10.17 -15.17
C GLN A 29 -3.80 9.75 -14.27
N VAL A 30 -3.62 8.44 -14.05
CA VAL A 30 -2.67 7.96 -13.04
C VAL A 30 -1.46 7.25 -13.66
N ALA A 31 -0.31 7.45 -13.05
CA ALA A 31 0.85 6.56 -13.13
C ALA A 31 0.93 5.75 -11.83
N VAL A 32 1.35 4.50 -11.91
CA VAL A 32 1.42 3.61 -10.74
C VAL A 32 2.83 3.14 -10.48
N LEU A 33 3.20 3.17 -9.19
CA LEU A 33 4.52 2.79 -8.72
C LEU A 33 4.41 1.70 -7.66
N HIS A 34 5.08 0.57 -7.92
CA HIS A 34 5.30 -0.52 -6.97
C HIS A 34 6.76 -0.52 -6.52
N ALA A 35 7.03 -0.95 -5.31
CA ALA A 35 8.39 -1.15 -4.84
C ALA A 35 8.58 -2.54 -4.22
N THR A 36 9.70 -3.17 -4.55
CA THR A 36 10.21 -4.35 -3.86
C THR A 36 11.33 -3.95 -2.92
N TYR A 37 11.24 -4.40 -1.65
CA TYR A 37 12.20 -4.06 -0.60
C TYR A 37 12.75 -5.29 0.12
N GLY A 38 12.69 -6.47 -0.56
CA GLY A 38 13.11 -7.74 0.01
C GLY A 38 12.03 -8.41 0.86
N GLN A 39 10.77 -8.00 0.76
CA GLN A 39 9.65 -8.63 1.47
C GLN A 39 9.41 -10.07 0.99
N ARG A 40 8.98 -10.95 1.92
CA ARG A 40 8.75 -12.38 1.67
C ARG A 40 7.75 -12.66 0.56
N THR A 41 6.76 -11.82 0.38
CA THR A 41 5.66 -11.94 -0.59
C THR A 41 5.83 -11.04 -1.81
N ALA A 42 7.07 -10.61 -2.12
CA ALA A 42 7.36 -9.67 -3.21
C ALA A 42 6.79 -10.11 -4.57
N GLN A 43 6.89 -11.39 -4.92
CA GLN A 43 6.37 -11.91 -6.19
C GLN A 43 4.85 -11.80 -6.27
N ARG A 44 4.16 -12.16 -5.19
CA ARG A 44 2.70 -12.09 -5.12
C ARG A 44 2.20 -10.65 -5.13
N GLU A 45 2.82 -9.79 -4.36
CA GLU A 45 2.48 -8.36 -4.32
C GLU A 45 2.66 -7.71 -5.70
N ARG A 46 3.77 -8.03 -6.38
CA ARG A 46 4.02 -7.57 -7.75
C ARG A 46 2.98 -8.09 -8.74
N ALA A 47 2.60 -9.37 -8.65
CA ALA A 47 1.54 -9.93 -9.50
C ALA A 47 0.20 -9.20 -9.28
N CYS A 48 -0.15 -8.90 -8.03
CA CYS A 48 -1.34 -8.10 -7.71
C CYS A 48 -1.24 -6.67 -8.26
N PHE A 49 -0.08 -6.02 -8.15
CA PHE A 49 0.17 -4.70 -8.77
C PHE A 49 -0.09 -4.71 -10.28
N GLU A 50 0.46 -5.69 -11.01
CA GLU A 50 0.25 -5.79 -12.46
C GLU A 50 -1.24 -6.04 -12.79
N ALA A 51 -1.90 -6.94 -12.04
CA ALA A 51 -3.31 -7.23 -12.22
C ALA A 51 -4.21 -5.98 -11.98
N LEU A 52 -3.90 -5.18 -10.94
CA LEU A 52 -4.57 -3.92 -10.67
C LEU A 52 -4.33 -2.90 -11.78
N ALA A 53 -3.10 -2.78 -12.26
CA ALA A 53 -2.75 -1.88 -13.36
C ALA A 53 -3.43 -2.28 -14.68
N ASP A 54 -3.57 -3.58 -14.95
CA ASP A 54 -4.30 -4.09 -16.12
C ASP A 54 -5.80 -3.84 -15.98
N HIS A 55 -6.38 -4.06 -14.79
CA HIS A 55 -7.80 -3.80 -14.53
C HIS A 55 -8.20 -2.35 -14.83
N TYR A 56 -7.37 -1.40 -14.44
CA TYR A 56 -7.60 0.03 -14.71
C TYR A 56 -7.03 0.51 -16.05
N ALA A 57 -6.61 -0.42 -16.93
CA ALA A 57 -6.06 -0.14 -18.26
C ALA A 57 -4.92 0.90 -18.27
N ILE A 58 -4.10 0.93 -17.21
CA ILE A 58 -2.97 1.84 -17.11
C ILE A 58 -1.90 1.42 -18.12
N ALA A 59 -1.46 2.35 -18.96
CA ALA A 59 -0.48 2.06 -19.98
C ALA A 59 0.88 1.63 -19.39
N ARG A 60 1.59 0.72 -20.04
CA ARG A 60 2.91 0.22 -19.58
C ARG A 60 3.94 1.34 -19.35
N ALA A 61 3.89 2.41 -20.14
CA ALA A 61 4.76 3.58 -19.96
C ALA A 61 4.57 4.27 -18.61
N TYR A 62 3.40 4.11 -17.98
CA TYR A 62 3.02 4.71 -16.71
C TYR A 62 3.00 3.70 -15.55
N ARG A 63 3.72 2.59 -15.69
CA ARG A 63 3.96 1.62 -14.60
C ARG A 63 5.44 1.59 -14.27
N ARG A 64 5.78 1.61 -12.98
CA ARG A 64 7.15 1.45 -12.48
C ARG A 64 7.20 0.45 -11.36
N VAL A 65 8.21 -0.38 -11.39
CA VAL A 65 8.59 -1.26 -10.29
C VAL A 65 10.01 -0.87 -9.89
N LEU A 66 10.16 -0.43 -8.65
CA LEU A 66 11.45 -0.03 -8.10
C LEU A 66 11.99 -1.10 -7.17
N ASP A 67 13.28 -1.32 -7.23
CA ASP A 67 14.03 -2.12 -6.27
C ASP A 67 14.64 -1.19 -5.22
N ILE A 68 14.15 -1.31 -3.98
CA ILE A 68 14.69 -0.65 -2.79
C ILE A 68 15.11 -1.70 -1.75
N SER A 69 15.63 -2.86 -2.22
CA SER A 69 16.02 -4.01 -1.39
C SER A 69 17.17 -3.70 -0.42
N PHE A 70 17.85 -2.58 -0.56
CA PHE A 70 18.79 -2.10 0.46
C PHE A 70 18.13 -1.96 1.84
N LEU A 71 16.81 -1.78 1.94
CA LEU A 71 16.10 -1.78 3.21
C LEU A 71 16.16 -3.15 3.92
N ALA A 72 16.18 -4.24 3.17
CA ALA A 72 16.41 -5.56 3.74
C ALA A 72 17.84 -5.72 4.30
N ALA A 73 18.82 -5.15 3.60
CA ALA A 73 20.22 -5.16 4.08
C ALA A 73 20.42 -4.31 5.35
N ILE A 74 19.63 -3.25 5.55
CA ILE A 74 19.60 -2.48 6.80
C ILE A 74 19.05 -3.35 7.94
N GLY A 75 18.05 -4.21 7.65
CA GLY A 75 17.48 -5.15 8.61
C GLY A 75 16.42 -4.56 9.53
N GLY A 76 16.13 -5.28 10.63
CA GLY A 76 15.24 -4.81 11.70
C GLY A 76 13.76 -5.11 11.48
N SER A 77 13.38 -5.91 10.46
CA SER A 77 11.98 -6.24 10.20
C SER A 77 11.76 -7.72 9.85
N ALA A 78 10.77 -8.33 10.46
CA ALA A 78 10.34 -9.70 10.13
C ALA A 78 9.74 -9.81 8.72
N LEU A 79 9.42 -8.72 8.03
CA LEU A 79 8.98 -8.77 6.64
C LEU A 79 10.13 -9.03 5.66
N THR A 80 11.36 -8.63 6.02
CA THR A 80 12.55 -8.73 5.16
C THR A 80 13.57 -9.74 5.66
N ASP A 81 13.50 -10.14 6.93
CA ASP A 81 14.38 -11.14 7.56
C ASP A 81 13.61 -12.42 7.85
N SER A 82 13.92 -13.50 7.11
CA SER A 82 13.26 -14.79 7.26
C SER A 82 13.59 -15.51 8.56
N THR A 83 14.65 -15.11 9.29
CA THR A 83 15.00 -15.67 10.60
C THR A 83 14.09 -15.17 11.71
N LEU A 84 13.41 -14.03 11.50
CA LEU A 84 12.48 -13.45 12.45
C LEU A 84 11.07 -14.00 12.19
N ALA A 85 10.39 -14.51 13.23
CA ALA A 85 9.03 -14.99 13.11
C ALA A 85 8.04 -13.83 12.93
N ILE A 86 7.10 -13.99 11.99
CA ILE A 86 5.94 -13.07 11.87
C ILE A 86 4.94 -13.45 12.95
N PRO A 87 4.52 -12.52 13.84
CA PRO A 87 3.59 -12.83 14.91
C PRO A 87 2.22 -13.32 14.39
N GLU A 88 1.72 -14.39 15.01
CA GLU A 88 0.37 -14.91 14.78
C GLU A 88 -0.63 -14.44 15.85
N SER A 89 -0.13 -13.88 16.94
CA SER A 89 -0.92 -13.24 18.00
C SER A 89 -1.13 -11.76 17.68
N GLY A 90 -2.36 -11.25 17.91
CA GLY A 90 -2.79 -9.89 17.56
C GLY A 90 -1.84 -8.76 17.95
N LEU A 91 -2.29 -7.51 17.71
CA LEU A 91 -1.54 -6.28 17.94
C LEU A 91 -0.85 -6.26 19.32
N GLN A 92 0.46 -6.12 19.33
CA GLN A 92 1.26 -5.90 20.54
C GLN A 92 1.46 -4.38 20.73
N PRO A 93 1.56 -3.89 21.98
CA PRO A 93 1.89 -2.50 22.25
C PRO A 93 3.26 -2.13 21.67
N GLY A 94 3.36 -0.95 21.07
CA GLY A 94 4.62 -0.42 20.53
C GLY A 94 4.77 -0.60 19.02
N VAL A 95 5.98 -0.37 18.50
CA VAL A 95 6.29 -0.56 17.09
C VAL A 95 6.49 -2.04 16.81
N PRO A 96 5.68 -2.67 15.93
CA PRO A 96 5.75 -4.11 15.70
C PRO A 96 7.01 -4.51 14.94
N ILE A 97 7.43 -5.76 15.13
CA ILE A 97 8.60 -6.34 14.44
C ILE A 97 8.45 -6.41 12.92
N THR A 98 7.23 -6.25 12.40
CA THR A 98 6.92 -6.16 10.96
C THR A 98 7.13 -4.77 10.37
N TYR A 99 7.45 -3.77 11.20
CA TYR A 99 7.80 -2.44 10.73
C TYR A 99 9.14 -2.47 9.97
N VAL A 100 9.14 -2.03 8.72
CA VAL A 100 10.36 -1.78 7.95
C VAL A 100 10.77 -0.33 8.18
N PRO A 101 11.93 -0.06 8.83
CA PRO A 101 12.29 1.29 9.25
C PRO A 101 12.21 2.32 8.14
N PHE A 102 11.37 3.36 8.35
CA PHE A 102 11.23 4.53 7.49
C PHE A 102 10.88 4.23 6.02
N ARG A 103 10.25 3.07 5.77
CA ARG A 103 9.93 2.60 4.41
C ARG A 103 9.05 3.57 3.63
N ASN A 104 8.00 4.13 4.27
CA ASN A 104 7.08 5.04 3.58
C ASN A 104 7.76 6.32 3.12
N ALA A 105 8.80 6.80 3.81
CA ALA A 105 9.60 7.93 3.34
C ALA A 105 10.33 7.62 2.03
N HIS A 106 10.93 6.43 1.91
CA HIS A 106 11.61 6.01 0.68
C HIS A 106 10.61 5.85 -0.48
N LEU A 107 9.43 5.28 -0.20
CA LEU A 107 8.36 5.16 -1.20
C LEU A 107 7.89 6.52 -1.67
N LEU A 108 7.62 7.44 -0.75
CA LEU A 108 7.20 8.81 -1.08
C LEU A 108 8.27 9.57 -1.84
N ALA A 109 9.54 9.50 -1.41
CA ALA A 109 10.64 10.17 -2.11
C ALA A 109 10.74 9.71 -3.57
N ALA A 110 10.64 8.40 -3.83
CA ALA A 110 10.65 7.86 -5.18
C ALA A 110 9.42 8.31 -6.00
N ALA A 111 8.23 8.29 -5.39
CA ALA A 111 7.00 8.71 -6.04
C ALA A 111 7.02 10.21 -6.40
N VAL A 112 7.52 11.05 -5.50
CA VAL A 112 7.68 12.50 -5.73
C VAL A 112 8.68 12.77 -6.84
N SER A 113 9.84 12.08 -6.84
CA SER A 113 10.82 12.23 -7.93
C SER A 113 10.21 11.89 -9.31
N TRP A 114 9.37 10.84 -9.36
CA TRP A 114 8.71 10.50 -10.60
C TRP A 114 7.56 11.46 -10.95
N ALA A 115 6.83 11.97 -9.95
CA ALA A 115 5.81 12.99 -10.13
C ALA A 115 6.40 14.27 -10.75
N GLU A 116 7.59 14.72 -10.31
CA GLU A 116 8.28 15.86 -10.92
C GLU A 116 8.61 15.63 -12.41
N VAL A 117 9.04 14.41 -12.77
CA VAL A 117 9.34 14.05 -14.17
C VAL A 117 8.10 14.02 -15.05
N LEU A 118 6.97 13.59 -14.48
CA LEU A 118 5.68 13.52 -15.17
C LEU A 118 4.91 14.85 -15.15
N GLU A 119 5.41 15.84 -14.40
CA GLU A 119 4.69 17.08 -14.10
C GLU A 119 3.33 16.80 -13.40
N ALA A 120 3.26 15.74 -12.61
CA ALA A 120 2.09 15.35 -11.86
C ALA A 120 1.95 16.19 -10.58
N GLU A 121 0.71 16.50 -10.21
CA GLU A 121 0.40 17.40 -9.09
C GLU A 121 0.20 16.68 -7.76
N VAL A 122 -0.03 15.35 -7.80
CA VAL A 122 -0.46 14.58 -6.63
C VAL A 122 0.26 13.25 -6.55
N VAL A 123 0.66 12.88 -5.34
CA VAL A 123 1.12 11.53 -4.98
C VAL A 123 0.12 10.91 -4.02
N TYR A 124 -0.43 9.75 -4.38
CA TYR A 124 -1.35 8.97 -3.54
C TYR A 124 -0.63 7.83 -2.83
N ILE A 125 -0.94 7.64 -1.53
CA ILE A 125 -0.45 6.51 -0.74
C ILE A 125 -1.58 5.93 0.12
N GLY A 126 -1.73 4.61 0.11
CA GLY A 126 -2.72 3.86 0.89
C GLY A 126 -2.23 3.52 2.30
N ALA A 127 -1.97 4.52 3.12
CA ALA A 127 -1.66 4.33 4.53
C ALA A 127 -2.93 4.42 5.38
N VAL A 128 -3.01 3.61 6.44
CA VAL A 128 -4.11 3.60 7.41
C VAL A 128 -3.52 3.81 8.80
N GLU A 129 -3.98 4.84 9.52
CA GLU A 129 -3.51 5.15 10.87
C GLU A 129 -4.26 4.33 11.94
N ALA A 130 -5.58 4.23 11.83
CA ALA A 130 -6.45 3.62 12.84
C ALA A 130 -6.17 2.13 13.10
N ASP A 131 -5.81 1.39 12.04
CA ASP A 131 -5.46 -0.03 12.10
C ASP A 131 -3.97 -0.25 11.87
N SER A 132 -3.20 0.83 11.75
CA SER A 132 -1.76 0.69 11.64
C SER A 132 -1.27 0.14 12.96
N SER A 133 -0.62 -0.98 12.89
CA SER A 133 0.02 -1.71 13.95
C SER A 133 1.12 -0.89 14.68
N GLY A 134 0.95 0.43 14.83
CA GLY A 134 1.92 1.32 15.48
C GLY A 134 3.08 1.76 14.59
N TYR A 135 2.95 1.70 13.26
CA TYR A 135 3.99 2.18 12.33
C TYR A 135 4.09 3.70 12.38
N PRO A 136 5.24 4.27 12.78
CA PRO A 136 5.40 5.72 12.92
C PRO A 136 5.16 6.49 11.61
N ASP A 137 5.53 5.88 10.48
CA ASP A 137 5.43 6.44 9.13
C ASP A 137 4.08 6.19 8.43
N CYS A 138 3.05 5.77 9.20
CA CYS A 138 1.66 5.68 8.76
C CYS A 138 0.75 6.71 9.42
N ARG A 139 1.28 7.64 10.21
CA ARG A 139 0.50 8.65 10.92
C ARG A 139 0.25 9.89 10.06
N ARG A 140 -0.87 10.57 10.27
CA ARG A 140 -1.19 11.85 9.62
C ARG A 140 -0.06 12.85 9.75
N GLU A 141 0.46 13.02 10.97
CA GLU A 141 1.54 13.96 11.28
C GLU A 141 2.81 13.71 10.45
N PHE A 142 3.13 12.43 10.15
CA PHE A 142 4.25 12.09 9.29
C PHE A 142 4.04 12.59 7.86
N PHE A 143 2.85 12.38 7.29
CA PHE A 143 2.53 12.82 5.93
C PHE A 143 2.50 14.36 5.83
N ASP A 144 1.98 15.04 6.84
CA ASP A 144 1.97 16.51 6.91
C ASP A 144 3.39 17.09 6.97
N ALA A 145 4.28 16.45 7.74
CA ALA A 145 5.69 16.83 7.80
C ALA A 145 6.40 16.55 6.47
N PHE A 146 6.13 15.42 5.85
CA PHE A 146 6.71 15.05 4.56
C PHE A 146 6.23 15.98 3.42
N ALA A 147 4.96 16.39 3.43
CA ALA A 147 4.43 17.37 2.49
C ALA A 147 5.17 18.71 2.58
N ARG A 148 5.52 19.18 3.79
CA ARG A 148 6.37 20.37 3.96
C ARG A 148 7.76 20.20 3.38
N ALA A 149 8.36 19.01 3.55
CA ALA A 149 9.66 18.72 2.95
C ALA A 149 9.60 18.74 1.40
N ILE A 150 8.54 18.19 0.81
CA ILE A 150 8.29 18.22 -0.64
C ILE A 150 8.15 19.66 -1.14
N ALA A 151 7.36 20.48 -0.45
CA ALA A 151 7.15 21.88 -0.82
C ALA A 151 8.46 22.69 -0.85
N LEU A 152 9.43 22.34 0.00
CA LEU A 152 10.75 23.00 0.04
C LEU A 152 11.77 22.34 -0.89
N GLY A 153 11.63 21.06 -1.18
CA GLY A 153 12.65 20.24 -1.83
C GLY A 153 12.38 19.92 -3.31
N THR A 154 11.23 20.31 -3.86
CA THR A 154 10.87 20.07 -5.27
C THR A 154 10.90 21.37 -6.07
N ARG A 155 11.01 21.22 -7.40
CA ARG A 155 11.17 22.36 -8.33
C ARG A 155 10.05 23.39 -8.21
N THR A 156 8.80 22.93 -8.10
CA THR A 156 7.61 23.80 -8.06
C THR A 156 7.06 23.98 -6.65
N GLY A 157 7.39 23.09 -5.71
CA GLY A 157 6.81 23.06 -4.38
C GLY A 157 5.31 22.72 -4.34
N SER A 158 4.72 22.29 -5.46
CA SER A 158 3.26 22.17 -5.63
C SER A 158 2.72 20.74 -5.53
N ILE A 159 3.60 19.73 -5.46
CA ILE A 159 3.17 18.33 -5.36
C ILE A 159 2.53 18.07 -4.00
N ARG A 160 1.29 17.57 -4.01
CA ARG A 160 0.52 17.21 -2.82
C ARG A 160 0.61 15.73 -2.51
N ILE A 161 0.51 15.36 -1.22
CA ILE A 161 0.31 13.98 -0.79
C ILE A 161 -1.17 13.79 -0.45
N GLU A 162 -1.79 12.77 -1.01
CA GLU A 162 -3.16 12.36 -0.69
C GLU A 162 -3.16 10.99 -0.04
N THR A 163 -3.84 10.89 1.09
CA THR A 163 -3.95 9.67 1.91
C THR A 163 -5.42 9.33 2.15
N PRO A 164 -6.18 8.90 1.09
CA PRO A 164 -7.64 8.85 1.13
C PRO A 164 -8.22 7.84 2.12
N VAL A 165 -7.42 6.91 2.62
CA VAL A 165 -7.85 5.86 3.54
C VAL A 165 -7.25 6.01 4.95
N ILE A 166 -6.53 7.09 5.24
CA ILE A 166 -5.72 7.20 6.47
C ILE A 166 -6.56 7.12 7.76
N GLU A 167 -7.77 7.70 7.76
CA GLU A 167 -8.67 7.74 8.91
C GLU A 167 -9.67 6.57 8.93
N LEU A 168 -9.64 5.71 7.91
CA LEU A 168 -10.58 4.61 7.78
C LEU A 168 -10.10 3.37 8.55
N ASP A 169 -11.01 2.69 9.25
CA ASP A 169 -10.78 1.33 9.71
C ASP A 169 -10.91 0.33 8.54
N LYS A 170 -10.47 -0.93 8.73
CA LYS A 170 -10.51 -1.94 7.66
C LYS A 170 -11.92 -2.21 7.11
N SER A 171 -12.96 -2.09 7.94
CA SER A 171 -14.33 -2.27 7.47
C SER A 171 -14.79 -1.11 6.58
N GLN A 172 -14.36 0.10 6.91
CA GLN A 172 -14.63 1.30 6.10
C GLN A 172 -13.84 1.26 4.79
N VAL A 173 -12.58 0.78 4.80
CA VAL A 173 -11.79 0.55 3.58
C VAL A 173 -12.50 -0.46 2.66
N VAL A 174 -13.01 -1.58 3.20
CA VAL A 174 -13.78 -2.57 2.42
C VAL A 174 -15.04 -1.92 1.81
N ARG A 175 -15.85 -1.23 2.62
CA ARG A 175 -17.07 -0.54 2.13
C ARG A 175 -16.73 0.46 1.04
N ARG A 176 -15.70 1.28 1.25
CA ARG A 176 -15.25 2.25 0.26
C ARG A 176 -14.79 1.57 -1.03
N GLY A 177 -14.09 0.43 -0.93
CA GLY A 177 -13.71 -0.39 -2.07
C GLY A 177 -14.92 -0.90 -2.85
N LEU A 178 -15.95 -1.38 -2.16
CA LEU A 178 -17.21 -1.82 -2.79
C LEU A 178 -17.95 -0.68 -3.50
N GLU A 179 -18.06 0.49 -2.87
CA GLU A 179 -18.66 1.70 -3.46
C GLU A 179 -17.97 2.10 -4.76
N LEU A 180 -16.64 1.99 -4.80
CA LEU A 180 -15.81 2.32 -5.96
C LEU A 180 -15.69 1.18 -6.97
N SER A 181 -16.32 0.02 -6.71
CA SER A 181 -16.14 -1.20 -7.50
C SER A 181 -14.67 -1.60 -7.64
N ALA A 182 -13.88 -1.36 -6.59
CA ALA A 182 -12.46 -1.72 -6.57
C ALA A 182 -12.30 -3.25 -6.62
N PRO A 183 -11.34 -3.76 -7.40
CA PRO A 183 -11.16 -5.21 -7.60
C PRO A 183 -10.45 -5.86 -6.40
N LEU A 184 -11.11 -5.93 -5.24
CA LEU A 184 -10.55 -6.44 -3.99
C LEU A 184 -10.07 -7.89 -4.09
N GLN A 185 -10.63 -8.68 -5.03
CA GLN A 185 -10.20 -10.04 -5.36
C GLN A 185 -8.79 -10.10 -5.98
N LEU A 186 -8.29 -9.01 -6.53
CA LEU A 186 -6.95 -8.91 -7.13
C LEU A 186 -5.87 -8.49 -6.11
N THR A 187 -6.22 -8.38 -4.83
CA THR A 187 -5.33 -7.87 -3.79
C THR A 187 -4.76 -8.96 -2.89
N TRP A 188 -3.61 -8.70 -2.28
CA TRP A 188 -2.95 -9.61 -1.35
C TRP A 188 -2.56 -8.90 -0.05
N SER A 189 -2.75 -9.58 1.07
CA SER A 189 -2.43 -9.02 2.40
C SER A 189 -1.57 -9.95 3.26
N CYS A 190 -1.47 -11.25 2.93
CA CYS A 190 -0.70 -12.19 3.74
C CYS A 190 0.79 -11.83 3.75
N TYR A 191 1.40 -11.87 4.95
CA TYR A 191 2.83 -11.62 5.13
C TYR A 191 3.69 -12.89 5.05
N GLN A 192 3.07 -14.08 5.14
CA GLN A 192 3.78 -15.36 5.29
C GLN A 192 3.82 -16.21 4.03
N ASP A 193 2.80 -16.14 3.20
CA ASP A 193 2.61 -17.06 2.08
C ASP A 193 2.18 -16.28 0.82
N ASP A 194 2.66 -16.68 -0.33
CA ASP A 194 2.40 -16.04 -1.62
C ASP A 194 1.42 -16.83 -2.51
N GLN A 195 1.02 -18.06 -2.11
CA GLN A 195 0.11 -18.93 -2.85
C GLN A 195 -1.31 -18.91 -2.28
N VAL A 196 -1.44 -19.23 -0.98
CA VAL A 196 -2.71 -19.24 -0.26
C VAL A 196 -2.55 -18.46 1.02
N ALA A 197 -3.38 -17.45 1.24
CA ALA A 197 -3.29 -16.62 2.44
C ALA A 197 -3.38 -17.45 3.72
N CYS A 198 -2.48 -17.23 4.68
CA CYS A 198 -2.40 -18.08 5.88
C CYS A 198 -3.63 -17.97 6.79
N GLY A 199 -4.33 -16.82 6.81
CA GLY A 199 -5.50 -16.56 7.67
C GLY A 199 -5.16 -16.20 9.11
N VAL A 200 -3.91 -16.35 9.56
CA VAL A 200 -3.51 -16.23 10.97
C VAL A 200 -2.56 -15.07 11.26
N CYS A 201 -1.77 -14.60 10.29
CA CYS A 201 -0.93 -13.43 10.51
C CYS A 201 -1.77 -12.17 10.74
N GLU A 202 -1.17 -11.15 11.35
CA GLU A 202 -1.83 -9.90 11.70
C GLU A 202 -2.60 -9.29 10.52
N SER A 203 -1.96 -9.17 9.36
CA SER A 203 -2.59 -8.58 8.18
C SER A 203 -3.77 -9.39 7.64
N CYS A 204 -3.69 -10.74 7.66
CA CYS A 204 -4.83 -11.59 7.31
C CYS A 204 -5.99 -11.41 8.29
N ARG A 205 -5.72 -11.34 9.60
CA ARG A 205 -6.74 -11.14 10.63
C ARG A 205 -7.42 -9.77 10.51
N LEU A 206 -6.64 -8.71 10.27
CA LEU A 206 -7.19 -7.36 10.04
C LEU A 206 -8.09 -7.34 8.80
N ARG A 207 -7.65 -7.97 7.70
CA ARG A 207 -8.43 -8.07 6.47
C ARG A 207 -9.73 -8.85 6.69
N LEU A 208 -9.67 -10.07 7.23
CA LEU A 208 -10.85 -10.90 7.51
C LEU A 208 -11.86 -10.18 8.40
N ARG A 209 -11.40 -9.54 9.48
CA ARG A 209 -12.25 -8.74 10.37
C ARG A 209 -12.86 -7.54 9.62
N GLY A 210 -12.13 -6.92 8.70
CA GLY A 210 -12.63 -5.83 7.87
C GLY A 210 -13.81 -6.27 7.00
N PHE A 211 -13.68 -7.40 6.30
CA PHE A 211 -14.76 -7.98 5.48
C PHE A 211 -15.95 -8.42 6.32
N GLU A 212 -15.72 -9.12 7.44
CA GLU A 212 -16.76 -9.53 8.38
C GLU A 212 -17.58 -8.35 8.89
N ARG A 213 -16.92 -7.27 9.38
CA ARG A 213 -17.58 -6.05 9.86
C ARG A 213 -18.24 -5.24 8.75
N ALA A 214 -17.80 -5.38 7.51
CA ALA A 214 -18.48 -4.81 6.36
C ALA A 214 -19.71 -5.61 5.93
N GLY A 215 -19.91 -6.81 6.47
CA GLY A 215 -21.06 -7.70 6.18
C GLY A 215 -20.93 -8.45 4.86
N VAL A 216 -19.69 -8.64 4.35
CA VAL A 216 -19.43 -9.32 3.08
C VAL A 216 -18.32 -10.36 3.23
N THR A 217 -18.30 -11.34 2.34
CA THR A 217 -17.26 -12.38 2.31
C THR A 217 -16.01 -11.87 1.59
N ASP A 218 -14.82 -12.13 2.17
CA ASP A 218 -13.55 -11.84 1.50
C ASP A 218 -13.40 -12.73 0.24
N PRO A 219 -13.14 -12.16 -0.93
CA PRO A 219 -13.06 -12.91 -2.18
C PRO A 219 -11.78 -13.76 -2.36
N ILE A 220 -10.77 -13.66 -1.46
CA ILE A 220 -9.55 -14.47 -1.56
C ILE A 220 -9.64 -15.76 -0.72
N LEU A 221 -8.82 -16.76 -1.09
CA LEU A 221 -8.76 -18.02 -0.37
C LEU A 221 -7.81 -17.96 0.82
N TYR A 222 -8.18 -18.65 1.91
CA TYR A 222 -7.39 -18.78 3.12
C TYR A 222 -7.13 -20.25 3.46
N ARG A 223 -5.91 -20.55 3.94
CA ARG A 223 -5.54 -21.89 4.44
C ARG A 223 -6.26 -22.21 5.76
N HIS A 224 -6.33 -21.23 6.65
CA HIS A 224 -7.05 -21.30 7.89
C HIS A 224 -8.11 -20.19 7.92
N GLN A 225 -9.37 -20.56 7.76
CA GLN A 225 -10.46 -19.64 8.06
C GLN A 225 -10.70 -19.71 9.57
N ALA A 226 -10.57 -18.57 10.25
CA ALA A 226 -11.04 -18.46 11.62
C ALA A 226 -12.55 -18.79 11.63
N ARG A 227 -12.93 -19.86 12.33
CA ARG A 227 -14.34 -20.17 12.61
C ARG A 227 -14.88 -19.21 13.63
#